data_4e22b7aa0dc235f4d2de79967cb10f07
#
_entry.id   4e22b7aa0dc235f4d2de79967cb10f07
#
_cell.length_a   1.000
_cell.length_b   1.000
_cell.length_c   1.000
_cell.angle_alpha   90.00
_cell.angle_beta   90.00
_cell.angle_gamma   90.00
#
_symmetry.space_group_name_H-M   'P 1'
#
loop_
_entity.id
_entity.type
_entity.pdbx_description
1 polymer ?
#
loop_
_entity_poly.entity_id
_entity_poly.type
_entity_poly.pdbx_seq_one_letter_code
_entity_poly.pdbx_strand_id
1 'polypeptide(L)'
;CKGSNKNRRFIMRDEARKKARDRAKELVEKMTIDEVISQLSYNAPAIERLGIPQYNWWNEGLHGVARAGTATIFPQAIGMAATWNEKLLNEVGKAVATEARAKYNESKKYNDRDIYKGLTLWTPNINIFRDPRWGRGHETLGEDPYLTSKLAVEEIKGLQGDGEYLKVAACAKHFAVHSGPEAIRHSFDAKASKKDMRETYLPAFKAAVCEANVEAVMGAYNRTNGEPCCA
;
A
#
# COMPACT_ATOMS: atom_id res chain seq x y z
N CYS A 1 -6.53 -27.86 -16.39
CA CYS A 1 -6.78 -27.93 -14.93
C CYS A 1 -6.20 -26.78 -14.09
N LYS A 2 -5.30 -25.91 -14.64
CA LYS A 2 -4.77 -24.76 -13.87
C LYS A 2 -5.69 -23.54 -13.79
N GLY A 3 -6.66 -23.39 -14.69
CA GLY A 3 -7.62 -22.27 -14.69
C GLY A 3 -8.71 -22.33 -13.61
N SER A 4 -9.14 -23.54 -13.25
CA SER A 4 -10.23 -23.74 -12.27
C SER A 4 -9.85 -23.33 -10.83
N ASN A 5 -8.58 -23.51 -10.46
CA ASN A 5 -8.11 -23.23 -9.11
C ASN A 5 -7.90 -21.71 -8.86
N LYS A 6 -7.47 -20.96 -9.89
CA LYS A 6 -7.35 -19.48 -9.80
C LYS A 6 -8.73 -18.82 -9.68
N ASN A 7 -9.70 -19.23 -10.47
CA ASN A 7 -11.06 -18.70 -10.39
C ASN A 7 -11.72 -19.00 -9.05
N ARG A 8 -11.53 -20.20 -8.49
CA ARG A 8 -12.11 -20.56 -7.17
C ARG A 8 -11.53 -19.73 -6.03
N ARG A 9 -10.22 -19.47 -6.03
CA ARG A 9 -9.57 -18.62 -5.00
C ARG A 9 -10.01 -17.15 -5.10
N PHE A 10 -10.18 -16.65 -6.32
CA PHE A 10 -10.68 -15.29 -6.54
C PHE A 10 -12.11 -15.12 -5.99
N ILE A 11 -12.99 -16.08 -6.29
CA ILE A 11 -14.38 -16.11 -5.78
C ILE A 11 -14.40 -16.16 -4.25
N MET A 12 -13.58 -17.01 -3.62
CA MET A 12 -13.50 -17.10 -2.14
C MET A 12 -13.08 -15.78 -1.50
N ARG A 13 -12.11 -15.07 -2.09
CA ARG A 13 -11.66 -13.75 -1.59
C ARG A 13 -12.75 -12.70 -1.73
N ASP A 14 -13.49 -12.69 -2.83
CA ASP A 14 -14.59 -11.75 -3.05
C ASP A 14 -15.74 -11.99 -2.06
N GLU A 15 -16.06 -13.25 -1.76
CA GLU A 15 -17.04 -13.60 -0.74
C GLU A 15 -16.60 -13.19 0.67
N ALA A 16 -15.32 -13.41 1.03
CA ALA A 16 -14.76 -12.97 2.31
C ALA A 16 -14.79 -11.45 2.45
N ARG A 17 -14.44 -10.72 1.39
CA ARG A 17 -14.53 -9.26 1.34
C ARG A 17 -15.96 -8.76 1.49
N LYS A 18 -16.92 -9.41 0.83
CA LYS A 18 -18.34 -9.05 0.97
C LYS A 18 -18.80 -9.21 2.42
N LYS A 19 -18.54 -10.36 3.03
CA LYS A 19 -18.87 -10.60 4.45
C LYS A 19 -18.23 -9.56 5.38
N ALA A 20 -16.96 -9.20 5.13
CA ALA A 20 -16.27 -8.18 5.92
C ALA A 20 -16.91 -6.79 5.76
N ARG A 21 -17.30 -6.41 4.54
CA ARG A 21 -18.00 -5.14 4.27
C ARG A 21 -19.39 -5.08 4.92
N ASP A 22 -20.15 -6.17 4.82
CA ASP A 22 -21.48 -6.27 5.44
C ASP A 22 -21.35 -6.10 6.96
N ARG A 23 -20.41 -6.80 7.60
CA ARG A 23 -20.12 -6.64 9.03
C ARG A 23 -19.64 -5.23 9.38
N ALA A 24 -18.77 -4.63 8.58
CA ALA A 24 -18.31 -3.26 8.80
C ALA A 24 -19.46 -2.27 8.76
N LYS A 25 -20.40 -2.41 7.80
CA LYS A 25 -21.61 -1.59 7.69
C LYS A 25 -22.46 -1.70 8.95
N GLU A 26 -22.75 -2.91 9.42
CA GLU A 26 -23.51 -3.14 10.65
C GLU A 26 -22.85 -2.50 11.89
N LEU A 27 -21.52 -2.50 11.95
CA LEU A 27 -20.76 -1.85 13.04
C LEU A 27 -20.86 -0.33 12.95
N VAL A 28 -20.68 0.25 11.75
CA VAL A 28 -20.78 1.70 11.52
C VAL A 28 -22.18 2.21 11.86
N GLU A 29 -23.24 1.48 11.54
CA GLU A 29 -24.62 1.85 11.89
C GLU A 29 -24.86 1.93 13.42
N LYS A 30 -24.03 1.28 14.21
CA LYS A 30 -24.06 1.30 15.69
C LYS A 30 -23.15 2.34 16.31
N MET A 31 -22.26 2.96 15.53
CA MET A 31 -21.34 3.98 16.03
C MET A 31 -22.03 5.32 16.23
N THR A 32 -21.54 6.06 17.24
CA THR A 32 -21.83 7.50 17.33
C THR A 32 -21.02 8.27 16.29
N ILE A 33 -21.40 9.52 16.00
CA ILE A 33 -20.67 10.34 15.05
C ILE A 33 -19.20 10.57 15.50
N ASP A 34 -18.97 10.74 16.79
CA ASP A 34 -17.61 10.91 17.33
C ASP A 34 -16.76 9.65 17.17
N GLU A 35 -17.38 8.48 17.36
CA GLU A 35 -16.69 7.20 17.11
C GLU A 35 -16.36 7.02 15.62
N VAL A 36 -17.27 7.37 14.70
CA VAL A 36 -16.98 7.34 13.25
C VAL A 36 -15.82 8.27 12.91
N ILE A 37 -15.84 9.51 13.42
CA ILE A 37 -14.77 10.48 13.18
C ILE A 37 -13.44 9.97 13.73
N SER A 38 -13.43 9.33 14.89
CA SER A 38 -12.21 8.79 15.51
C SER A 38 -11.53 7.72 14.65
N GLN A 39 -12.30 6.95 13.86
CA GLN A 39 -11.77 5.89 12.98
C GLN A 39 -11.10 6.43 11.71
N LEU A 40 -11.21 7.73 11.40
CA LEU A 40 -10.58 8.35 10.24
C LEU A 40 -9.09 8.70 10.47
N SER A 41 -8.60 8.57 11.70
CA SER A 41 -7.19 8.77 12.02
C SER A 41 -6.36 7.53 11.68
N TYR A 42 -5.05 7.73 11.39
CA TYR A 42 -4.11 6.62 11.23
C TYR A 42 -3.97 5.77 12.49
N ASN A 43 -4.18 6.35 13.66
CA ASN A 43 -4.25 5.65 14.95
C ASN A 43 -5.71 5.57 15.39
N ALA A 44 -6.44 4.63 14.80
CA ALA A 44 -7.85 4.41 15.10
C ALA A 44 -8.01 3.80 16.50
N PRO A 45 -8.68 4.48 17.46
CA PRO A 45 -8.85 3.97 18.82
C PRO A 45 -9.77 2.75 18.86
N ALA A 46 -9.69 2.00 19.97
CA ALA A 46 -10.66 0.93 20.22
C ALA A 46 -12.07 1.50 20.47
N ILE A 47 -13.08 0.76 20.06
CA ILE A 47 -14.48 0.99 20.45
C ILE A 47 -14.95 -0.27 21.19
N GLU A 48 -14.65 -0.32 22.48
CA GLU A 48 -14.80 -1.52 23.32
C GLU A 48 -16.22 -2.05 23.34
N ARG A 49 -17.22 -1.16 23.44
CA ARG A 49 -18.65 -1.55 23.43
C ARG A 49 -19.09 -2.27 22.15
N LEU A 50 -18.36 -2.11 21.05
CA LEU A 50 -18.61 -2.78 19.77
C LEU A 50 -17.60 -3.90 19.49
N GLY A 51 -16.68 -4.17 20.40
CA GLY A 51 -15.63 -5.17 20.24
C GLY A 51 -14.64 -4.82 19.13
N ILE A 52 -14.48 -3.55 18.81
CA ILE A 52 -13.52 -3.06 17.81
C ILE A 52 -12.22 -2.75 18.52
N PRO A 53 -11.12 -3.47 18.22
CA PRO A 53 -9.82 -3.19 18.81
C PRO A 53 -9.19 -1.95 18.20
N GLN A 54 -8.27 -1.32 18.92
CA GLN A 54 -7.38 -0.30 18.35
C GLN A 54 -6.65 -0.86 17.13
N TYR A 55 -6.47 -0.03 16.10
CA TYR A 55 -5.68 -0.35 14.93
C TYR A 55 -4.84 0.84 14.48
N ASN A 56 -3.56 0.60 14.20
CA ASN A 56 -2.68 1.60 13.63
C ASN A 56 -2.45 1.31 12.15
N TRP A 57 -2.85 2.26 11.30
CA TRP A 57 -2.75 2.17 9.84
C TRP A 57 -1.36 2.48 9.32
N TRP A 58 -0.50 3.09 10.15
CA TRP A 58 0.84 3.49 9.74
C TRP A 58 1.84 2.36 9.92
N ASN A 59 2.12 1.65 8.85
CA ASN A 59 3.12 0.57 8.83
C ASN A 59 3.93 0.70 7.55
N GLU A 60 5.24 0.46 7.65
CA GLU A 60 6.19 0.66 6.57
C GLU A 60 6.83 -0.67 6.15
N GLY A 61 7.04 -0.84 4.83
CA GLY A 61 7.56 -2.07 4.27
C GLY A 61 8.22 -1.92 2.89
N LEU A 62 8.82 -0.75 2.58
CA LEU A 62 9.37 -0.47 1.25
C LEU A 62 10.47 -1.44 0.80
N HIS A 63 11.32 -1.88 1.72
CA HIS A 63 12.36 -2.87 1.45
C HIS A 63 12.62 -3.79 2.65
N GLY A 64 11.56 -4.15 3.34
CA GLY A 64 11.52 -4.94 4.57
C GLY A 64 10.59 -4.30 5.59
N VAL A 65 10.13 -5.07 6.57
CA VAL A 65 9.30 -4.53 7.65
C VAL A 65 10.11 -3.53 8.47
N ALA A 66 9.66 -2.28 8.50
CA ALA A 66 10.40 -1.22 9.17
C ALA A 66 9.86 -0.94 10.58
N ARG A 67 10.79 -0.58 11.48
CA ARG A 67 10.56 -0.02 12.82
C ARG A 67 9.76 -0.90 13.79
N ALA A 68 9.66 -2.18 13.51
CA ALA A 68 8.99 -3.16 14.38
C ALA A 68 9.99 -4.25 14.86
N GLY A 69 11.15 -3.84 15.37
CA GLY A 69 12.24 -4.73 15.75
C GLY A 69 13.03 -5.26 14.56
N THR A 70 13.76 -6.35 14.75
CA THR A 70 14.59 -6.97 13.70
C THR A 70 13.75 -7.59 12.61
N ALA A 71 14.10 -7.35 11.36
CA ALA A 71 13.50 -7.94 10.15
C ALA A 71 14.54 -8.07 9.05
N THR A 72 14.23 -8.83 8.00
CA THR A 72 15.07 -8.89 6.80
C THR A 72 15.06 -7.53 6.10
N ILE A 73 16.26 -7.00 5.80
CA ILE A 73 16.43 -5.77 5.03
C ILE A 73 16.87 -6.16 3.61
N PHE A 74 16.04 -5.80 2.64
CA PHE A 74 16.35 -5.93 1.22
C PHE A 74 17.03 -4.67 0.70
N PRO A 75 17.64 -4.69 -0.49
CA PRO A 75 18.13 -3.46 -1.14
C PRO A 75 17.00 -2.42 -1.28
N GLN A 76 17.37 -1.16 -1.40
CA GLN A 76 16.39 -0.09 -1.72
C GLN A 76 15.63 -0.43 -2.99
N ALA A 77 14.38 0.05 -3.10
CA ALA A 77 13.48 -0.28 -4.22
C ALA A 77 14.11 -0.02 -5.59
N ILE A 78 14.84 1.09 -5.75
CA ILE A 78 15.55 1.41 -6.99
C ILE A 78 16.63 0.36 -7.34
N GLY A 79 17.31 -0.20 -6.34
CA GLY A 79 18.29 -1.26 -6.52
C GLY A 79 17.65 -2.59 -6.89
N MET A 80 16.51 -2.92 -6.25
CA MET A 80 15.73 -4.10 -6.64
C MET A 80 15.19 -3.97 -8.06
N ALA A 81 14.71 -2.79 -8.45
CA ALA A 81 14.21 -2.53 -9.79
C ALA A 81 15.28 -2.68 -10.88
N ALA A 82 16.54 -2.35 -10.57
CA ALA A 82 17.68 -2.52 -11.48
C ALA A 82 17.93 -3.99 -11.88
N THR A 83 17.37 -4.94 -11.17
CA THR A 83 17.42 -6.36 -11.55
C THR A 83 16.52 -6.73 -12.73
N TRP A 84 15.53 -5.92 -13.04
CA TRP A 84 14.49 -6.18 -14.06
C TRP A 84 13.76 -7.52 -13.87
N ASN A 85 13.70 -8.00 -12.62
CA ASN A 85 13.23 -9.33 -12.29
C ASN A 85 11.89 -9.28 -11.52
N GLU A 86 10.79 -9.39 -12.25
CA GLU A 86 9.43 -9.41 -11.69
C GLU A 86 9.25 -10.51 -10.63
N LYS A 87 9.80 -11.69 -10.87
CA LYS A 87 9.71 -12.82 -9.94
C LYS A 87 10.42 -12.52 -8.62
N LEU A 88 11.57 -11.85 -8.67
CA LEU A 88 12.30 -11.44 -7.47
C LEU A 88 11.46 -10.49 -6.62
N LEU A 89 10.82 -9.48 -7.22
CA LEU A 89 9.96 -8.54 -6.50
C LEU A 89 8.77 -9.26 -5.84
N ASN A 90 8.20 -10.25 -6.51
CA ASN A 90 7.14 -11.09 -5.94
C ASN A 90 7.62 -11.88 -4.72
N GLU A 91 8.81 -12.50 -4.79
CA GLU A 91 9.38 -13.25 -3.66
C GLU A 91 9.77 -12.32 -2.49
N VAL A 92 10.32 -11.13 -2.76
CA VAL A 92 10.56 -10.12 -1.73
C VAL A 92 9.26 -9.71 -1.06
N GLY A 93 8.22 -9.39 -1.82
CA GLY A 93 6.90 -9.08 -1.28
C GLY A 93 6.34 -10.19 -0.37
N LYS A 94 6.49 -11.45 -0.77
CA LYS A 94 6.09 -12.62 0.06
C LYS A 94 6.87 -12.70 1.36
N ALA A 95 8.18 -12.46 1.34
CA ALA A 95 9.03 -12.47 2.53
C ALA A 95 8.60 -11.35 3.49
N VAL A 96 8.48 -10.12 3.01
CA VAL A 96 8.04 -8.96 3.80
C VAL A 96 6.67 -9.23 4.42
N ALA A 97 5.70 -9.73 3.65
CA ALA A 97 4.37 -10.03 4.15
C ALA A 97 4.38 -11.15 5.21
N THR A 98 5.27 -12.13 5.08
CA THR A 98 5.41 -13.22 6.07
C THR A 98 5.93 -12.67 7.38
N GLU A 99 6.98 -11.86 7.35
CA GLU A 99 7.55 -11.24 8.54
C GLU A 99 6.58 -10.26 9.21
N ALA A 100 5.89 -9.42 8.43
CA ALA A 100 4.87 -8.52 8.95
C ALA A 100 3.75 -9.28 9.66
N ARG A 101 3.25 -10.37 9.06
CA ARG A 101 2.21 -11.20 9.65
C ARG A 101 2.69 -11.90 10.94
N ALA A 102 3.91 -12.41 10.97
CA ALA A 102 4.49 -13.03 12.16
C ALA A 102 4.61 -12.02 13.31
N LYS A 103 5.13 -10.82 13.02
CA LYS A 103 5.26 -9.73 14.00
C LYS A 103 3.91 -9.25 14.53
N TYR A 104 2.93 -9.06 13.65
CA TYR A 104 1.56 -8.72 14.05
C TYR A 104 0.96 -9.78 14.98
N ASN A 105 1.10 -11.06 14.64
CA ASN A 105 0.56 -12.14 15.44
C ASN A 105 1.22 -12.21 16.83
N GLU A 106 2.52 -11.92 16.90
CA GLU A 106 3.24 -11.86 18.18
C GLU A 106 2.80 -10.65 19.02
N SER A 107 2.82 -9.44 18.44
CA SER A 107 2.39 -8.21 19.12
C SER A 107 0.94 -8.32 19.65
N LYS A 108 0.06 -8.96 18.88
CA LYS A 108 -1.33 -9.19 19.27
C LYS A 108 -1.47 -9.97 20.57
N LYS A 109 -0.56 -10.92 20.88
CA LYS A 109 -0.60 -11.70 22.14
C LYS A 109 -0.47 -10.82 23.38
N TYR A 110 0.24 -9.71 23.24
CA TYR A 110 0.48 -8.71 24.30
C TYR A 110 -0.45 -7.51 24.21
N ASN A 111 -1.49 -7.58 23.35
CA ASN A 111 -2.37 -6.44 23.01
C ASN A 111 -1.61 -5.19 22.54
N ASP A 112 -0.40 -5.37 21.97
CA ASP A 112 0.41 -4.32 21.44
C ASP A 112 -0.02 -4.04 19.98
N ARG A 113 -0.69 -2.91 19.79
CA ARG A 113 -1.26 -2.47 18.51
C ARG A 113 -0.73 -1.11 18.08
N ASP A 114 0.48 -0.81 18.52
CA ASP A 114 1.14 0.45 18.25
C ASP A 114 1.56 0.59 16.77
N ILE A 115 2.03 1.78 16.41
CA ILE A 115 2.57 2.11 15.11
C ILE A 115 3.61 1.08 14.63
N TYR A 116 3.62 0.79 13.35
CA TYR A 116 4.48 -0.20 12.66
C TYR A 116 4.21 -1.67 12.98
N LYS A 117 3.16 -1.99 13.70
CA LYS A 117 2.80 -3.37 14.11
C LYS A 117 1.52 -3.89 13.45
N GLY A 118 0.95 -3.14 12.51
CA GLY A 118 -0.25 -3.51 11.76
C GLY A 118 0.05 -4.27 10.47
N LEU A 119 -1.00 -4.50 9.70
CA LEU A 119 -0.97 -5.29 8.47
C LEU A 119 -1.29 -4.47 7.21
N THR A 120 -1.41 -3.16 7.33
CA THR A 120 -1.55 -2.23 6.21
C THR A 120 -0.19 -1.61 5.94
N LEU A 121 0.53 -2.11 4.95
CA LEU A 121 1.85 -1.60 4.61
C LEU A 121 1.74 -0.47 3.59
N TRP A 122 2.31 0.69 3.90
CA TRP A 122 2.35 1.84 3.00
C TRP A 122 3.44 1.69 1.93
N THR A 123 3.28 0.66 1.10
CA THR A 123 4.19 0.24 0.02
C THR A 123 3.40 -0.44 -1.10
N PRO A 124 3.89 -0.44 -2.37
CA PRO A 124 5.11 0.17 -2.90
C PRO A 124 4.98 1.67 -3.21
N ASN A 125 6.13 2.35 -3.33
CA ASN A 125 6.20 3.67 -3.93
C ASN A 125 6.36 3.52 -5.45
N ILE A 126 5.30 3.81 -6.19
CA ILE A 126 5.23 3.66 -7.64
C ILE A 126 5.25 5.00 -8.39
N ASN A 127 5.69 6.06 -7.73
CA ASN A 127 5.95 7.33 -8.38
C ASN A 127 7.09 7.21 -9.39
N ILE A 128 7.01 7.98 -10.46
CA ILE A 128 8.05 8.03 -11.48
C ILE A 128 9.21 8.92 -11.01
N PHE A 129 10.42 8.37 -10.98
CA PHE A 129 11.64 9.08 -10.60
C PHE A 129 12.14 9.94 -11.78
N ARG A 130 11.60 11.14 -11.91
CA ARG A 130 11.89 12.03 -13.07
C ARG A 130 13.01 13.06 -12.82
N ASP A 131 13.40 13.31 -11.58
CA ASP A 131 14.41 14.30 -11.22
C ASP A 131 15.33 13.74 -10.12
N PRO A 132 16.65 13.64 -10.36
CA PRO A 132 17.59 13.08 -9.39
C PRO A 132 17.73 13.92 -8.10
N ARG A 133 17.26 15.15 -8.09
CA ARG A 133 17.24 16.01 -6.91
C ARG A 133 16.10 15.67 -5.94
N TRP A 134 15.16 14.82 -6.34
CA TRP A 134 14.09 14.40 -5.46
C TRP A 134 14.62 13.47 -4.36
N GLY A 135 14.48 13.87 -3.08
CA GLY A 135 15.06 13.19 -1.92
C GLY A 135 14.55 11.78 -1.67
N ARG A 136 13.43 11.37 -2.29
CA ARG A 136 12.80 10.05 -2.15
C ARG A 136 12.90 9.16 -3.40
N GLY A 137 13.73 9.54 -4.37
CA GLY A 137 13.87 8.79 -5.62
C GLY A 137 14.29 7.33 -5.42
N HIS A 138 15.14 7.05 -4.43
CA HIS A 138 15.61 5.70 -4.10
C HIS A 138 14.50 4.76 -3.60
N GLU A 139 13.38 5.30 -3.14
CA GLU A 139 12.21 4.51 -2.72
C GLU A 139 11.40 3.97 -3.90
N THR A 140 11.66 4.43 -5.12
CA THR A 140 10.88 4.12 -6.32
C THR A 140 11.46 2.98 -7.13
N LEU A 141 10.67 2.48 -8.08
CA LEU A 141 11.06 1.44 -9.03
C LEU A 141 11.68 2.01 -10.33
N GLY A 142 11.97 3.32 -10.34
CA GLY A 142 12.67 3.98 -11.44
C GLY A 142 11.83 5.01 -12.22
N GLU A 143 12.32 5.35 -13.41
CA GLU A 143 11.77 6.41 -14.25
C GLU A 143 10.83 5.90 -15.35
N ASP A 144 10.87 4.61 -15.67
CA ASP A 144 10.09 4.02 -16.74
C ASP A 144 8.71 3.54 -16.24
N PRO A 145 7.60 4.04 -16.83
CA PRO A 145 6.26 3.68 -16.37
C PRO A 145 5.89 2.21 -16.60
N TYR A 146 6.42 1.60 -17.65
CA TYR A 146 6.14 0.18 -17.95
C TYR A 146 6.85 -0.74 -16.97
N LEU A 147 8.16 -0.55 -16.77
CA LEU A 147 8.95 -1.31 -15.81
C LEU A 147 8.38 -1.16 -14.39
N THR A 148 8.09 0.09 -13.97
CA THR A 148 7.45 0.37 -12.69
C THR A 148 6.13 -0.38 -12.55
N SER A 149 5.28 -0.39 -13.59
CA SER A 149 4.02 -1.13 -13.56
C SER A 149 4.21 -2.62 -13.36
N LYS A 150 5.14 -3.24 -14.10
CA LYS A 150 5.39 -4.69 -14.03
C LYS A 150 5.93 -5.12 -12.67
N LEU A 151 6.93 -4.43 -12.18
CA LEU A 151 7.55 -4.72 -10.89
C LEU A 151 6.57 -4.48 -9.74
N ALA A 152 5.85 -3.35 -9.74
CA ALA A 152 4.87 -3.03 -8.72
C ALA A 152 3.74 -4.06 -8.64
N VAL A 153 3.22 -4.51 -9.79
CA VAL A 153 2.16 -5.53 -9.83
C VAL A 153 2.59 -6.80 -9.13
N GLU A 154 3.81 -7.26 -9.38
CA GLU A 154 4.32 -8.51 -8.79
C GLU A 154 4.68 -8.33 -7.30
N GLU A 155 5.23 -7.19 -6.90
CA GLU A 155 5.46 -6.86 -5.50
C GLU A 155 4.14 -6.84 -4.70
N ILE A 156 3.12 -6.14 -5.20
CA ILE A 156 1.78 -6.09 -4.59
C ILE A 156 1.17 -7.48 -4.45
N LYS A 157 1.24 -8.31 -5.51
CA LYS A 157 0.76 -9.71 -5.45
C LYS A 157 1.51 -10.52 -4.40
N GLY A 158 2.81 -10.34 -4.28
CA GLY A 158 3.63 -10.98 -3.25
C GLY A 158 3.20 -10.57 -1.84
N LEU A 159 3.03 -9.27 -1.62
CA LEU A 159 2.57 -8.70 -0.35
C LEU A 159 1.18 -9.21 0.05
N GLN A 160 0.22 -9.12 -0.86
CA GLN A 160 -1.17 -9.47 -0.57
C GLN A 160 -1.42 -10.97 -0.55
N GLY A 161 -0.58 -11.75 -1.20
CA GLY A 161 -0.74 -13.20 -1.32
C GLY A 161 -1.95 -13.60 -2.16
N ASP A 162 -2.27 -14.89 -2.19
CA ASP A 162 -3.35 -15.48 -2.98
C ASP A 162 -4.38 -16.26 -2.13
N GLY A 163 -4.35 -16.12 -0.80
CA GLY A 163 -5.29 -16.74 0.13
C GLY A 163 -6.68 -16.11 0.14
N GLU A 164 -7.58 -16.68 0.92
CA GLU A 164 -8.92 -16.15 1.19
C GLU A 164 -8.84 -14.73 1.77
N TYR A 165 -7.93 -14.50 2.71
CA TYR A 165 -7.64 -13.20 3.31
C TYR A 165 -6.30 -12.68 2.81
N LEU A 166 -6.16 -11.35 2.77
CA LEU A 166 -4.88 -10.73 2.48
C LEU A 166 -3.84 -11.10 3.53
N LYS A 167 -2.62 -11.38 3.10
CA LYS A 167 -1.51 -11.60 4.01
C LYS A 167 -1.13 -10.30 4.71
N VAL A 168 -0.94 -9.24 3.92
CA VAL A 168 -0.95 -7.83 4.33
C VAL A 168 -1.69 -7.03 3.27
N ALA A 169 -2.18 -5.84 3.61
CA ALA A 169 -2.75 -4.91 2.65
C ALA A 169 -1.62 -4.03 2.10
N ALA A 170 -1.44 -4.03 0.77
CA ALA A 170 -0.54 -3.10 0.10
C ALA A 170 -1.22 -1.76 -0.17
N CYS A 171 -0.44 -0.68 -0.19
CA CYS A 171 -0.90 0.66 -0.45
C CYS A 171 0.01 1.33 -1.47
N ALA A 172 -0.42 1.40 -2.73
CA ALA A 172 0.33 2.08 -3.78
C ALA A 172 0.38 3.59 -3.53
N LYS A 173 1.56 4.19 -3.59
CA LYS A 173 1.76 5.60 -3.24
C LYS A 173 2.73 6.30 -4.17
N HIS A 174 2.66 7.62 -4.26
CA HIS A 174 1.70 8.59 -3.78
C HIS A 174 0.92 9.14 -4.97
N PHE A 175 -0.39 9.01 -4.97
CA PHE A 175 -1.22 9.35 -6.13
C PHE A 175 -1.36 10.87 -6.26
N ALA A 176 -0.88 11.53 -7.37
CA ALA A 176 -0.27 10.81 -8.49
C ALA A 176 1.13 11.35 -8.84
N VAL A 177 1.35 12.66 -8.92
CA VAL A 177 2.61 13.29 -9.36
C VAL A 177 3.34 13.85 -8.14
N HIS A 178 4.17 13.05 -7.50
CA HIS A 178 4.78 13.37 -6.20
C HIS A 178 6.31 13.54 -6.24
N SER A 179 6.95 13.74 -7.33
CA SER A 179 8.41 13.87 -7.42
C SER A 179 8.86 15.33 -7.50
N GLY A 180 8.45 16.13 -6.54
CA GLY A 180 8.83 17.54 -6.41
C GLY A 180 10.01 17.79 -5.47
N PRO A 181 10.46 19.07 -5.34
CA PRO A 181 11.52 19.43 -4.40
C PRO A 181 11.15 19.08 -2.95
N GLU A 182 12.08 18.44 -2.23
CA GLU A 182 11.81 17.94 -0.88
C GLU A 182 11.43 19.06 0.11
N ALA A 183 12.07 20.20 0.03
CA ALA A 183 11.81 21.33 0.94
C ALA A 183 10.37 21.86 0.88
N ILE A 184 9.67 21.67 -0.25
CA ILE A 184 8.29 22.16 -0.45
C ILE A 184 7.30 21.03 -0.76
N ARG A 185 7.61 19.79 -0.42
CA ARG A 185 6.80 18.61 -0.79
C ARG A 185 5.34 18.70 -0.35
N HIS A 186 5.02 19.43 0.73
CA HIS A 186 3.66 19.59 1.24
C HIS A 186 2.87 20.72 0.54
N SER A 187 3.55 21.63 -0.14
CA SER A 187 2.95 22.78 -0.84
C SER A 187 3.20 22.82 -2.34
N PHE A 188 4.02 21.90 -2.84
CA PHE A 188 4.37 21.78 -4.25
C PHE A 188 3.12 21.62 -5.12
N ASP A 189 3.11 22.29 -6.29
CA ASP A 189 2.08 22.12 -7.30
C ASP A 189 2.71 21.56 -8.57
N ALA A 190 2.57 20.26 -8.78
CA ALA A 190 3.10 19.58 -9.94
C ALA A 190 2.33 20.00 -11.21
N LYS A 191 3.06 20.41 -12.24
CA LYS A 191 2.47 20.68 -13.56
C LYS A 191 2.70 19.49 -14.48
N ALA A 192 1.62 18.92 -14.95
CA ALA A 192 1.64 17.80 -15.89
C ALA A 192 0.54 17.96 -16.93
N SER A 193 0.88 17.77 -18.22
CA SER A 193 -0.13 17.77 -19.27
C SER A 193 -1.05 16.54 -19.15
N LYS A 194 -2.21 16.58 -19.79
CA LYS A 194 -3.09 15.40 -19.88
C LYS A 194 -2.40 14.21 -20.53
N LYS A 195 -1.48 14.46 -21.46
CA LYS A 195 -0.67 13.43 -22.11
C LYS A 195 0.29 12.79 -21.10
N ASP A 196 1.09 13.62 -20.39
CA ASP A 196 2.04 13.13 -19.40
C ASP A 196 1.34 12.34 -18.27
N MET A 197 0.17 12.82 -17.83
CA MET A 197 -0.63 12.10 -16.86
C MET A 197 -0.95 10.67 -17.34
N ARG A 198 -1.41 10.52 -18.58
CA ARG A 198 -1.84 9.24 -19.14
C ARG A 198 -0.70 8.30 -19.52
N GLU A 199 0.42 8.87 -19.99
CA GLU A 199 1.53 8.08 -20.53
C GLU A 199 2.64 7.83 -19.51
N THR A 200 2.78 8.69 -18.49
CA THR A 200 3.88 8.63 -17.54
C THR A 200 3.41 8.38 -16.10
N TYR A 201 2.48 9.19 -15.56
CA TYR A 201 2.22 9.19 -14.13
C TYR A 201 1.11 8.23 -13.69
N LEU A 202 0.11 7.96 -14.50
CA LEU A 202 -1.02 7.09 -14.15
C LEU A 202 -0.85 5.61 -14.51
N PRO A 203 0.00 5.17 -15.47
CA PRO A 203 0.06 3.77 -15.88
C PRO A 203 0.34 2.80 -14.74
N ALA A 204 1.29 3.10 -13.85
CA ALA A 204 1.63 2.23 -12.73
C ALA A 204 0.47 2.12 -11.72
N PHE A 205 -0.23 3.20 -11.43
CA PHE A 205 -1.43 3.17 -10.58
C PHE A 205 -2.56 2.36 -11.21
N LYS A 206 -2.78 2.54 -12.53
CA LYS A 206 -3.76 1.72 -13.26
C LYS A 206 -3.42 0.24 -13.19
N ALA A 207 -2.16 -0.13 -13.41
CA ALA A 207 -1.71 -1.52 -13.32
C ALA A 207 -1.88 -2.07 -11.88
N ALA A 208 -1.51 -1.30 -10.86
CA ALA A 208 -1.67 -1.68 -9.46
C ALA A 208 -3.15 -1.99 -9.12
N VAL A 209 -4.09 -1.18 -9.61
CA VAL A 209 -5.52 -1.39 -9.39
C VAL A 209 -6.06 -2.54 -10.25
N CYS A 210 -5.81 -2.52 -11.56
CA CYS A 210 -6.47 -3.44 -12.49
C CYS A 210 -5.83 -4.83 -12.57
N GLU A 211 -4.50 -4.94 -12.35
CA GLU A 211 -3.77 -6.20 -12.52
C GLU A 211 -3.35 -6.84 -11.18
N ALA A 212 -3.12 -6.02 -10.15
CA ALA A 212 -2.73 -6.50 -8.82
C ALA A 212 -3.85 -6.42 -7.78
N ASN A 213 -4.97 -5.75 -8.05
CA ASN A 213 -6.05 -5.51 -7.09
C ASN A 213 -5.50 -4.94 -5.77
N VAL A 214 -4.67 -3.89 -5.85
CA VAL A 214 -4.10 -3.24 -4.67
C VAL A 214 -5.20 -2.81 -3.70
N GLU A 215 -5.02 -3.08 -2.41
CA GLU A 215 -6.05 -2.82 -1.41
C GLU A 215 -6.29 -1.34 -1.15
N ALA A 216 -5.22 -0.54 -1.19
CA ALA A 216 -5.28 0.89 -0.92
C ALA A 216 -4.39 1.71 -1.87
N VAL A 217 -4.73 2.97 -2.01
CA VAL A 217 -3.93 3.98 -2.72
C VAL A 217 -3.81 5.20 -1.80
N MET A 218 -2.58 5.70 -1.64
CA MET A 218 -2.32 6.90 -0.84
C MET A 218 -2.22 8.11 -1.73
N GLY A 219 -3.02 9.15 -1.45
CA GLY A 219 -2.90 10.45 -2.12
C GLY A 219 -1.60 11.17 -1.75
N ALA A 220 -1.05 11.95 -2.67
CA ALA A 220 0.14 12.75 -2.42
C ALA A 220 -0.20 14.01 -1.61
N TYR A 221 0.77 14.56 -0.88
CA TYR A 221 0.61 15.80 -0.11
C TYR A 221 0.45 17.04 -0.99
N ASN A 222 1.11 17.01 -2.15
CA ASN A 222 1.19 18.14 -3.06
C ASN A 222 -0.10 18.31 -3.87
N ARG A 223 -0.12 19.37 -4.66
CA ARG A 223 -1.13 19.60 -5.69
C ARG A 223 -0.67 19.07 -7.04
N THR A 224 -1.62 18.81 -7.91
CA THR A 224 -1.38 18.56 -9.33
C THR A 224 -2.27 19.46 -10.15
N ASN A 225 -1.66 20.32 -10.97
CA ASN A 225 -2.35 21.33 -11.81
C ASN A 225 -3.29 22.24 -11.01
N GLY A 226 -2.90 22.60 -9.79
CA GLY A 226 -3.62 23.51 -8.91
C GLY A 226 -4.59 22.83 -7.94
N GLU A 227 -4.92 21.55 -8.14
CA GLU A 227 -5.87 20.81 -7.30
C GLU A 227 -5.13 19.92 -6.28
N PRO A 228 -5.57 19.86 -5.03
CA PRO A 228 -5.06 18.90 -4.05
C PRO A 228 -5.24 17.47 -4.53
N CYS A 229 -4.22 16.61 -4.36
CA CYS A 229 -4.30 15.21 -4.83
C CYS A 229 -5.32 14.35 -4.05
N CYS A 230 -5.81 14.83 -2.91
CA CYS A 230 -6.80 14.14 -2.06
C CYS A 230 -8.18 14.79 -2.11
N ALA A 231 -8.44 15.72 -3.04
CA ALA A 231 -9.74 16.38 -3.21
C ALA A 231 -10.65 15.61 -4.16
#